data_2e7889b72c18efd9043720de9cbe8d20
#
_entry.id   2e7889b72c18efd9043720de9cbe8d20
#
_cell.length_a   1.000
_cell.length_b   1.000
_cell.length_c   1.000
_cell.angle_alpha   90.00
_cell.angle_beta   90.00
_cell.angle_gamma   90.00
#
_symmetry.space_group_name_H-M   'P 1'
#
loop_
_entity.id
_entity.type
_entity.pdbx_description
1 polymer ?
#
loop_
_entity_poly.entity_id
_entity_poly.type
_entity_poly.pdbx_seq_one_letter_code
_entity_poly.pdbx_strand_id
1 'polypeptide(L)' 'MYIRLSRYVRVYITQSQIAFIKKYEQRFPLLQNEFDVEDIATAQTLAAKGALVRKKLTDNTQYALNSNISIIDDTEK' A
#
# COMPACT_ATOMS: atom_id res chain seq x y z
N MET A 1 -5.73 -9.95 7.85
CA MET A 1 -4.62 -9.11 8.39
C MET A 1 -5.04 -7.66 8.42
N TYR A 2 -4.42 -6.91 9.29
CA TYR A 2 -4.71 -5.48 9.44
C TYR A 2 -3.43 -4.68 9.33
N ILE A 3 -3.57 -3.47 8.81
CA ILE A 3 -2.53 -2.45 8.96
C ILE A 3 -3.04 -1.40 9.94
N ARG A 4 -2.13 -0.87 10.74
CA ARG A 4 -2.44 0.21 11.66
C ARG A 4 -1.96 1.51 11.03
N LEU A 5 -2.92 2.43 10.81
CA LEU A 5 -2.61 3.75 10.27
C LEU A 5 -2.31 4.74 11.38
N SER A 6 -2.95 4.55 12.54
CA SER A 6 -2.70 5.36 13.72
C SER A 6 -3.07 4.55 14.95
N ARG A 7 -2.93 5.14 16.13
CA ARG A 7 -3.25 4.46 17.38
C ARG A 7 -4.67 3.88 17.38
N TYR A 8 -5.61 4.56 16.73
CA TYR A 8 -7.03 4.21 16.79
C TYR A 8 -7.59 3.69 15.48
N VAL A 9 -6.81 3.69 14.42
CA VAL A 9 -7.31 3.35 13.10
C VAL A 9 -6.61 2.11 12.58
N ARG A 10 -7.38 1.08 12.29
CA ARG A 10 -6.92 -0.16 11.64
C ARG A 10 -7.69 -0.35 10.36
N VAL A 11 -7.03 -0.90 9.35
CA VAL A 11 -7.63 -1.20 8.06
C VAL A 11 -7.33 -2.64 7.71
N TYR A 12 -8.38 -3.40 7.36
CA TYR A 12 -8.20 -4.77 6.91
C TYR A 12 -7.58 -4.81 5.52
N ILE A 13 -6.57 -5.67 5.34
CA ILE A 13 -6.00 -5.93 4.03
C ILE A 13 -5.92 -7.43 3.79
N THR A 14 -6.03 -7.82 2.51
CA THR A 14 -6.00 -9.22 2.12
C THR A 14 -4.58 -9.72 2.00
N GLN A 15 -4.43 -11.05 1.92
CA GLN A 15 -3.11 -11.65 1.72
C GLN A 15 -2.48 -11.21 0.41
N SER A 16 -3.28 -11.06 -0.66
CA SER A 16 -2.76 -10.59 -1.94
C SER A 16 -2.28 -9.16 -1.86
N GLN A 17 -2.93 -8.33 -1.05
CA GLN A 17 -2.49 -6.95 -0.83
C GLN A 17 -1.20 -6.90 -0.02
N ILE A 18 -1.05 -7.79 0.97
CA ILE A 18 0.20 -7.91 1.71
C ILE A 18 1.34 -8.35 0.77
N ALA A 19 1.07 -9.33 -0.08
CA ALA A 19 2.06 -9.79 -1.05
C ALA A 19 2.49 -8.67 -1.99
N PHE A 20 1.53 -7.84 -2.43
CA PHE A 20 1.83 -6.65 -3.23
C PHE A 20 2.78 -5.71 -2.49
N ILE A 21 2.48 -5.40 -1.24
CA ILE A 21 3.31 -4.50 -0.45
C ILE A 21 4.72 -5.06 -0.32
N LYS A 22 4.85 -6.35 0.00
CA LYS A 22 6.16 -6.98 0.16
C LYS A 22 6.94 -7.03 -1.16
N LYS A 23 6.22 -7.21 -2.27
CA LYS A 23 6.85 -7.23 -3.60
C LYS A 23 7.53 -5.91 -3.93
N TYR A 24 6.91 -4.80 -3.55
CA TYR A 24 7.39 -3.47 -3.92
C TYR A 24 8.00 -2.69 -2.77
N GLU A 25 8.06 -3.27 -1.58
CA GLU A 25 8.40 -2.57 -0.34
C GLU A 25 9.68 -1.76 -0.43
N GLN A 26 10.71 -2.31 -1.04
CA GLN A 26 12.01 -1.65 -1.12
C GLN A 26 12.16 -0.80 -2.39
N ARG A 27 11.14 -0.80 -3.23
CA ARG A 27 11.16 -0.06 -4.49
C ARG A 27 10.39 1.25 -4.43
N PHE A 28 9.57 1.45 -3.40
CA PHE A 28 8.83 2.70 -3.24
C PHE A 28 9.78 3.88 -3.00
N PRO A 29 9.43 5.08 -3.49
CA PRO A 29 8.22 5.41 -4.24
C PRO A 29 8.29 4.95 -5.70
N LEU A 30 7.13 4.64 -6.27
CA LEU A 30 7.02 4.15 -7.64
C LEU A 30 5.98 4.97 -8.39
N LEU A 31 6.22 5.19 -9.68
CA LEU A 31 5.22 5.78 -10.55
C LEU A 31 4.23 4.72 -11.00
N GLN A 32 3.00 5.14 -11.31
CA GLN A 32 1.95 4.20 -11.68
C GLN A 32 2.36 3.30 -12.86
N ASN A 33 3.07 3.84 -13.83
CA ASN A 33 3.50 3.06 -14.99
C ASN A 33 4.65 2.09 -14.69
N GLU A 34 5.21 2.12 -13.48
CA GLU A 34 6.24 1.16 -13.08
C GLU A 34 5.65 -0.11 -12.50
N PHE A 35 4.34 -0.13 -12.22
CA PHE A 35 3.64 -1.32 -11.78
C PHE A 35 3.22 -2.17 -12.98
N ASP A 36 3.15 -3.48 -12.78
CA ASP A 36 2.48 -4.35 -13.74
C ASP A 36 1.02 -3.93 -13.86
N VAL A 37 0.44 -4.10 -15.04
CA VAL A 37 -0.94 -3.66 -15.31
C VAL A 37 -1.91 -4.21 -14.26
N GLU A 38 -1.75 -5.48 -13.90
CA GLU A 38 -2.63 -6.13 -12.92
C GLU A 38 -2.43 -5.61 -11.49
N ASP A 39 -1.30 -4.97 -11.21
CA ASP A 39 -1.01 -4.44 -9.87
C ASP A 39 -1.50 -3.01 -9.69
N ILE A 40 -1.84 -2.31 -10.77
CA ILE A 40 -2.29 -0.92 -10.68
C ILE A 40 -3.58 -0.82 -9.85
N ALA A 41 -4.53 -1.71 -10.09
CA ALA A 41 -5.80 -1.71 -9.35
C ALA A 41 -5.55 -1.95 -7.86
N THR A 42 -4.62 -2.84 -7.52
CA THR A 42 -4.26 -3.11 -6.14
C THR A 42 -3.64 -1.87 -5.49
N ALA A 43 -2.76 -1.18 -6.21
CA ALA A 43 -2.15 0.05 -5.73
C ALA A 43 -3.20 1.12 -5.44
N GLN A 44 -4.18 1.27 -6.34
CA GLN A 44 -5.26 2.23 -6.15
C GLN A 44 -6.13 1.88 -4.94
N THR A 45 -6.43 0.61 -4.75
CA THR A 45 -7.20 0.14 -3.60
C THR A 45 -6.44 0.41 -2.30
N LEU A 46 -5.16 0.11 -2.26
CA LEU A 46 -4.34 0.36 -1.07
C LEU A 46 -4.21 1.84 -0.77
N ALA A 47 -4.12 2.69 -1.81
CA ALA A 47 -4.10 4.13 -1.61
C ALA A 47 -5.42 4.62 -1.00
N ALA A 48 -6.55 4.07 -1.47
CA ALA A 48 -7.86 4.40 -0.90
C ALA A 48 -7.97 3.96 0.56
N LYS A 49 -7.33 2.86 0.93
CA LYS A 49 -7.31 2.38 2.31
C LYS A 49 -6.33 3.13 3.21
N GLY A 50 -5.45 3.94 2.63
CA GLY A 50 -4.46 4.68 3.39
C GLY A 50 -3.12 3.97 3.56
N ALA A 51 -2.96 2.76 3.01
CA ALA A 51 -1.71 2.02 3.09
C ALA A 51 -0.64 2.65 2.19
N LEU A 52 -1.05 3.22 1.07
CA LEU A 52 -0.17 3.96 0.18
C LEU A 52 -0.57 5.42 0.14
N VAL A 53 0.41 6.27 -0.09
CA VAL A 53 0.20 7.70 -0.32
C VAL A 53 0.30 7.94 -1.82
N ARG A 54 -0.76 8.49 -2.41
CA ARG A 54 -0.81 8.79 -3.83
C ARG A 54 -0.57 10.27 -4.06
N LYS A 55 0.39 10.56 -4.91
CA LYS A 55 0.71 11.95 -5.28
C LYS A 55 0.53 12.09 -6.78
N LYS A 56 -0.32 13.00 -7.19
CA LYS A 56 -0.53 13.28 -8.60
C LYS A 56 0.56 14.20 -9.10
N LEU A 57 1.27 13.76 -10.13
CA LEU A 57 2.29 14.55 -10.83
C LEU A 57 1.71 15.05 -12.15
N THR A 58 2.47 15.88 -12.85
CA THR A 58 2.00 16.49 -14.10
C THR A 58 1.56 15.44 -15.12
N ASP A 59 2.37 14.40 -15.33
CA ASP A 59 2.13 13.39 -16.36
C ASP A 59 1.92 11.99 -15.80
N ASN A 60 1.87 11.85 -14.47
CA ASN A 60 1.82 10.52 -13.89
C ASN A 60 1.31 10.61 -12.44
N THR A 61 1.12 9.46 -11.83
CA THR A 61 0.76 9.35 -10.43
C THR A 61 1.85 8.56 -9.71
N GLN A 62 2.32 9.08 -8.59
CA GLN A 62 3.33 8.43 -7.77
C GLN A 62 2.68 7.79 -6.55
N TYR A 63 3.11 6.59 -6.24
CA TYR A 63 2.66 5.88 -5.04
C TYR A 63 3.86 5.68 -4.11
N ALA A 64 3.67 5.95 -2.85
CA ALA A 64 4.67 5.72 -1.82
C ALA A 64 4.04 4.94 -0.67
N LEU A 65 4.84 4.13 0.00
CA LEU A 65 4.37 3.43 1.18
C LEU A 65 4.17 4.45 2.30
N ASN A 66 3.02 4.36 2.97
CA ASN A 66 2.77 5.22 4.12
C ASN A 66 3.72 4.79 5.26
N SER A 67 4.63 5.68 5.62
CA SER A 67 5.68 5.36 6.60
C SER A 67 5.15 5.13 8.02
N ASN A 68 3.89 5.53 8.26
CA ASN A 68 3.30 5.39 9.60
C ASN A 68 2.54 4.08 9.79
N ILE A 69 2.47 3.22 8.76
CA ILE A 69 1.73 1.98 8.88
C ILE A 69 2.54 0.91 9.58
N SER A 70 1.83 0.06 10.31
CA SER A 70 2.37 -1.18 10.87
C SER A 70 1.48 -2.33 10.46
N ILE A 71 2.08 -3.41 9.98
CA ILE A 71 1.32 -4.60 9.60
C ILE A 71 1.11 -5.45 10.85
N ILE A 72 -0.14 -5.77 11.13
CA ILE A 72 -0.52 -6.61 12.28
C ILE A 72 -0.92 -7.96 11.73
N ASP A 73 -0.16 -8.99 12.09
CA ASP A 73 -0.47 -10.36 11.73
C ASP A 73 -1.41 -10.92 12.80
N ASP A 74 -2.59 -11.41 12.36
CA ASP A 74 -3.57 -11.98 13.27
C ASP A 74 -3.06 -13.21 14.01
N THR A 75 -2.03 -13.88 13.48
CA THR A 75 -1.44 -15.06 14.12
C THR A 75 -0.45 -14.69 15.21
N GLU A 76 -0.04 -13.44 15.29
CA GLU A 76 0.88 -12.96 16.32
C GLU A 76 0.09 -12.52 17.55
N LYS A 77 0.32 -13.18 18.62
CA LYS A 77 -0.32 -12.87 19.89
C LYS A 77 0.72 -12.60 20.94
#